data_257af8c180311995b578e0e45333d00a
#
_entry.id   257af8c180311995b578e0e45333d00a
#
_cell.length_a   1.000
_cell.length_b   1.000
_cell.length_c   1.000
_cell.angle_alpha   90.00
_cell.angle_beta   90.00
_cell.angle_gamma   90.00
#
_symmetry.space_group_name_H-M   'P 1'
#
loop_
_entity.id
_entity.type
_entity.pdbx_description
1 polymer ?
#
loop_
_entity_poly.entity_id
_entity_poly.type
_entity_poly.pdbx_seq_one_letter_code
_entity_poly.pdbx_strand_id
1 'polypeptide(L)'
;METITELFERYPSLAMCGENLTAALDLWKKTYHGGGKFLFCGNGGSAADCEHIVGELMKGFLLPRPMADADKKAFLDLYPDDRFVVDHLQGGIPAIALVSHTALSTAWSNDAPPELCYAEQVYGYGRPGDLF
;
A
#
# COMPACT_ATOMS: atom_id res chain seq x y z
N MET A 1 13.04 -10.70 9.53
CA MET A 1 13.17 -10.93 11.00
C MET A 1 14.06 -9.89 11.68
N GLU A 2 15.17 -9.48 11.08
CA GLU A 2 16.04 -8.42 11.65
C GLU A 2 15.29 -7.14 12.03
N THR A 3 14.42 -6.63 11.18
CA THR A 3 13.69 -5.38 11.40
C THR A 3 12.75 -5.42 12.63
N ILE A 4 12.09 -6.54 12.92
CA ILE A 4 11.24 -6.68 14.12
C ILE A 4 12.11 -6.78 15.38
N THR A 5 13.24 -7.49 15.31
CA THR A 5 14.20 -7.57 16.42
C THR A 5 14.73 -6.16 16.75
N GLU A 6 15.18 -5.43 15.75
CA GLU A 6 15.64 -4.04 15.90
C GLU A 6 14.55 -3.13 16.48
N LEU A 7 13.29 -3.31 16.07
CA LEU A 7 12.16 -2.55 16.62
C LEU A 7 12.04 -2.75 18.14
N PHE A 8 12.14 -4.00 18.61
CA PHE A 8 12.03 -4.29 20.05
C PHE A 8 13.28 -3.88 20.85
N GLU A 9 14.46 -3.91 20.22
CA GLU A 9 15.66 -3.33 20.84
C GLU A 9 15.56 -1.83 21.05
N ARG A 10 15.02 -1.11 20.05
CA ARG A 10 14.80 0.34 20.14
C ARG A 10 13.62 0.73 21.03
N TYR A 11 12.56 -0.06 21.02
CA TYR A 11 11.31 0.19 21.73
C TYR A 11 10.86 -1.04 22.52
N PRO A 12 11.50 -1.35 23.66
CA PRO A 12 11.21 -2.55 24.43
C PRO A 12 9.74 -2.65 24.90
N SER A 13 9.06 -1.51 25.08
CA SER A 13 7.64 -1.47 25.44
C SER A 13 6.72 -2.10 24.38
N LEU A 14 7.16 -2.19 23.13
CA LEU A 14 6.39 -2.82 22.05
C LEU A 14 6.52 -4.36 22.06
N ALA A 15 7.42 -4.94 22.85
CA ALA A 15 7.58 -6.39 22.91
C ALA A 15 6.29 -7.10 23.34
N MET A 16 5.44 -6.45 24.17
CA MET A 16 4.12 -6.96 24.54
C MET A 16 3.16 -7.17 23.35
N CYS A 17 3.40 -6.49 22.23
CA CYS A 17 2.63 -6.60 20.99
C CYS A 17 3.31 -7.52 19.96
N GLY A 18 4.41 -8.19 20.34
CA GLY A 18 5.29 -8.91 19.41
C GLY A 18 4.58 -9.97 18.55
N GLU A 19 3.73 -10.77 19.16
CA GLU A 19 2.95 -11.80 18.43
C GLU A 19 2.01 -11.16 17.41
N ASN A 20 1.29 -10.10 17.81
CA ASN A 20 0.37 -9.40 16.93
C ASN A 20 1.07 -8.69 15.77
N LEU A 21 2.24 -8.08 16.04
CA LEU A 21 3.05 -7.43 15.00
C LEU A 21 3.60 -8.46 14.00
N THR A 22 4.02 -9.61 14.48
CA THR A 22 4.48 -10.70 13.62
C THR A 22 3.33 -11.23 12.76
N ALA A 23 2.17 -11.49 13.36
CA ALA A 23 0.98 -11.94 12.63
C ALA A 23 0.53 -10.91 11.57
N ALA A 24 0.55 -9.63 11.89
CA ALA A 24 0.25 -8.56 10.95
C ALA A 24 1.24 -8.56 9.77
N LEU A 25 2.55 -8.67 10.05
CA LEU A 25 3.57 -8.73 8.99
C LEU A 25 3.40 -9.96 8.09
N ASP A 26 3.04 -11.10 8.65
CA ASP A 26 2.82 -12.32 7.87
C ASP A 26 1.56 -12.19 6.98
N LEU A 27 0.54 -11.50 7.47
CA LEU A 27 -0.65 -11.17 6.68
C LEU A 27 -0.30 -10.23 5.51
N TRP A 28 0.53 -9.22 5.75
CA TRP A 28 1.04 -8.33 4.70
C TRP A 28 1.80 -9.10 3.63
N LYS A 29 2.74 -9.95 4.04
CA LYS A 29 3.50 -10.80 3.10
C LYS A 29 2.59 -11.71 2.30
N LYS A 30 1.62 -12.35 2.94
CA LYS A 30 0.63 -13.21 2.27
C LYS A 30 -0.17 -12.44 1.23
N THR A 31 -0.66 -11.24 1.56
CA THR A 31 -1.37 -10.37 0.63
C THR A 31 -0.50 -10.02 -0.57
N TYR A 32 0.71 -9.53 -0.33
CA TYR A 32 1.63 -9.13 -1.39
C TYR A 32 2.00 -10.30 -2.31
N HIS A 33 2.40 -11.44 -1.77
CA HIS A 33 2.76 -12.62 -2.56
C HIS A 33 1.56 -13.27 -3.26
N GLY A 34 0.37 -13.05 -2.74
CA GLY A 34 -0.90 -13.46 -3.37
C GLY A 34 -1.36 -12.54 -4.50
N GLY A 35 -0.64 -11.44 -4.78
CA GLY A 35 -1.04 -10.45 -5.79
C GLY A 35 -2.17 -9.52 -5.34
N GLY A 36 -2.47 -9.50 -4.04
CA GLY A 36 -3.44 -8.57 -3.45
C GLY A 36 -2.84 -7.16 -3.28
N LYS A 37 -3.71 -6.22 -2.93
CA LYS A 37 -3.36 -4.83 -2.62
C LYS A 37 -3.72 -4.48 -1.19
N PHE A 38 -3.21 -3.33 -0.74
CA PHE A 38 -3.47 -2.78 0.58
C PHE A 38 -4.41 -1.58 0.47
N LEU A 39 -5.45 -1.55 1.30
CA LEU A 39 -6.38 -0.45 1.39
C LEU A 39 -6.25 0.18 2.79
N PHE A 40 -6.07 1.49 2.84
CA PHE A 40 -5.90 2.22 4.09
C PHE A 40 -6.97 3.28 4.25
N CYS A 41 -7.52 3.40 5.45
CA CYS A 41 -8.38 4.53 5.80
C CYS A 41 -8.06 5.05 7.20
N GLY A 42 -8.42 6.28 7.46
CA GLY A 42 -8.24 6.94 8.74
C GLY A 42 -8.78 8.36 8.70
N ASN A 43 -8.81 9.01 9.84
CA ASN A 43 -9.28 10.39 9.96
C ASN A 43 -8.20 11.25 10.64
N GLY A 44 -8.17 12.55 10.35
CA GLY A 44 -7.21 13.47 10.94
C GLY A 44 -5.76 13.07 10.68
N GLY A 45 -4.95 12.90 11.73
CA GLY A 45 -3.56 12.45 11.61
C GLY A 45 -3.42 11.10 10.94
N SER A 46 -4.31 10.15 11.24
CA SER A 46 -4.30 8.83 10.60
C SER A 46 -4.60 8.88 9.10
N ALA A 47 -5.30 9.90 8.61
CA ALA A 47 -5.47 10.10 7.16
C ALA A 47 -4.12 10.46 6.50
N ALA A 48 -3.35 11.35 7.12
CA ALA A 48 -2.01 11.69 6.65
C ALA A 48 -1.06 10.47 6.71
N ASP A 49 -1.16 9.65 7.75
CA ASP A 49 -0.40 8.40 7.87
C ASP A 49 -0.75 7.42 6.74
N CYS A 50 -2.02 7.29 6.37
CA CYS A 50 -2.44 6.45 5.24
C CYS A 50 -1.79 6.88 3.92
N GLU A 51 -1.78 8.18 3.62
CA GLU A 51 -1.14 8.72 2.42
C GLU A 51 0.37 8.50 2.43
N HIS A 52 1.02 8.71 3.58
CA HIS A 52 2.45 8.47 3.75
C HIS A 52 2.79 6.98 3.53
N ILE A 53 2.06 6.07 4.18
CA ILE A 53 2.27 4.62 4.03
C ILE A 53 2.12 4.19 2.56
N VAL A 54 1.10 4.69 1.86
CA VAL A 54 0.92 4.40 0.43
C VAL A 54 2.09 4.93 -0.38
N GLY A 55 2.61 6.12 -0.08
CA GLY A 55 3.79 6.68 -0.72
C GLY A 55 5.01 5.77 -0.57
N GLU A 56 5.28 5.26 0.63
CA GLU A 56 6.40 4.35 0.92
C GLU A 56 6.22 2.97 0.26
N LEU A 57 4.98 2.49 0.14
CA LEU A 57 4.68 1.23 -0.54
C LEU A 57 4.80 1.34 -2.06
N MET A 58 4.34 2.43 -2.65
CA MET A 58 4.35 2.64 -4.10
C MET A 58 5.72 3.06 -4.63
N LYS A 59 6.53 3.75 -3.82
CA LYS A 59 7.88 4.22 -4.19
C LYS A 59 8.90 3.70 -3.18
N GLY A 60 9.98 3.07 -3.66
CA GLY A 60 11.09 2.65 -2.79
C GLY A 60 11.79 3.85 -2.13
N PHE A 61 12.12 3.71 -0.83
CA PHE A 61 12.90 4.71 -0.07
C PHE A 61 14.34 4.25 0.13
N LEU A 62 14.58 3.27 1.01
CA LEU A 62 15.92 2.75 1.28
C LEU A 62 16.36 1.69 0.27
N LEU A 63 15.43 0.87 -0.21
CA LEU A 63 15.72 -0.23 -1.12
C LEU A 63 15.14 0.08 -2.50
N PRO A 64 16.00 0.23 -3.53
CA PRO A 64 15.52 0.36 -4.91
C PRO A 64 14.66 -0.86 -5.30
N ARG A 65 13.55 -0.60 -5.92
CA ARG A 65 12.66 -1.63 -6.48
C ARG A 65 12.50 -1.37 -7.98
N PRO A 66 13.51 -1.68 -8.81
CA PRO A 66 13.42 -1.44 -10.25
C PRO A 66 12.25 -2.25 -10.85
N MET A 67 11.74 -1.79 -12.00
CA MET A 67 10.79 -2.54 -12.79
C MET A 67 11.30 -3.96 -13.06
N ALA A 68 10.43 -4.97 -13.02
CA ALA A 68 10.80 -6.35 -13.30
C ALA A 68 11.31 -6.52 -14.75
N ASP A 69 12.28 -7.39 -14.96
CA ASP A 69 12.90 -7.55 -16.28
C ASP A 69 11.89 -8.01 -17.37
N ALA A 70 10.90 -8.81 -16.98
CA ALA A 70 9.82 -9.22 -17.89
C ALA A 70 8.98 -8.01 -18.37
N ASP A 71 8.66 -7.09 -17.44
CA ASP A 71 7.89 -5.88 -17.76
C ASP A 71 8.71 -4.89 -18.57
N LYS A 72 10.02 -4.74 -18.26
CA LYS A 72 10.95 -3.94 -19.08
C LYS A 72 11.00 -4.46 -20.50
N LYS A 73 11.12 -5.79 -20.64
CA LYS A 73 11.15 -6.42 -21.97
C LYS A 73 9.85 -6.17 -22.70
N ALA A 74 8.70 -6.43 -22.09
CA ALA A 74 7.40 -6.23 -22.72
C ALA A 74 7.18 -4.77 -23.14
N PHE A 75 7.64 -3.81 -22.35
CA PHE A 75 7.56 -2.39 -22.68
C PHE A 75 8.46 -2.05 -23.88
N LEU A 76 9.72 -2.49 -23.87
CA LEU A 76 10.69 -2.19 -24.94
C LEU A 76 10.39 -2.94 -26.26
N ASP A 77 9.68 -4.06 -26.22
CA ASP A 77 9.16 -4.72 -27.42
C ASP A 77 8.13 -3.82 -28.14
N LEU A 78 7.40 -2.97 -27.40
CA LEU A 78 6.43 -2.00 -27.96
C LEU A 78 7.07 -0.62 -28.25
N TYR A 79 8.03 -0.21 -27.42
CA TYR A 79 8.66 1.12 -27.45
C TYR A 79 10.19 0.98 -27.34
N PRO A 80 10.87 0.53 -28.42
CA PRO A 80 12.30 0.13 -28.34
C PRO A 80 13.25 1.25 -27.92
N ASP A 81 12.91 2.50 -28.26
CA ASP A 81 13.76 3.67 -28.02
C ASP A 81 13.45 4.38 -26.69
N ASP A 82 12.39 4.00 -25.97
CA ASP A 82 11.97 4.65 -24.74
C ASP A 82 12.55 3.96 -23.49
N ARG A 83 13.85 4.07 -23.34
CA ARG A 83 14.52 3.56 -22.14
C ARG A 83 14.23 4.40 -20.89
N PHE A 84 13.86 5.65 -21.04
CA PHE A 84 13.60 6.53 -19.90
C PHE A 84 12.56 5.95 -18.96
N VAL A 85 11.45 5.43 -19.48
CA VAL A 85 10.37 4.85 -18.68
C VAL A 85 10.86 3.62 -17.90
N VAL A 86 11.50 2.67 -18.56
CA VAL A 86 11.94 1.41 -17.93
C VAL A 86 13.09 1.60 -16.93
N ASP A 87 13.87 2.67 -17.09
CA ASP A 87 14.99 2.97 -16.20
C ASP A 87 14.53 3.76 -14.94
N HIS A 88 13.34 4.39 -14.98
CA HIS A 88 12.85 5.24 -13.88
C HIS A 88 11.61 4.71 -13.16
N LEU A 89 10.78 3.86 -13.78
CA LEU A 89 9.67 3.24 -13.07
C LEU A 89 10.15 2.23 -12.04
N GLN A 90 9.40 2.13 -10.95
CA GLN A 90 9.69 1.23 -9.84
C GLN A 90 8.59 0.18 -9.68
N GLY A 91 8.95 -0.99 -9.16
CA GLY A 91 8.01 -2.01 -8.71
C GLY A 91 7.32 -1.54 -7.43
N GLY A 92 6.15 -0.93 -7.56
CA GLY A 92 5.33 -0.52 -6.42
C GLY A 92 4.69 -1.73 -5.73
N ILE A 93 4.45 -1.61 -4.43
CA ILE A 93 3.57 -2.52 -3.69
C ILE A 93 2.16 -1.92 -3.80
N PRO A 94 1.18 -2.63 -4.41
CA PRO A 94 -0.13 -2.06 -4.68
C PRO A 94 -0.84 -1.62 -3.41
N ALA A 95 -1.11 -0.32 -3.28
CA ALA A 95 -1.74 0.27 -2.11
C ALA A 95 -2.58 1.50 -2.49
N ILE A 96 -3.69 1.70 -1.79
CA ILE A 96 -4.61 2.83 -2.00
C ILE A 96 -4.94 3.46 -0.65
N ALA A 97 -4.74 4.76 -0.53
CA ALA A 97 -5.25 5.57 0.58
C ALA A 97 -6.68 6.02 0.24
N LEU A 98 -7.68 5.40 0.86
CA LEU A 98 -9.09 5.71 0.61
C LEU A 98 -9.47 7.15 1.02
N VAL A 99 -8.63 7.78 1.82
CA VAL A 99 -8.78 9.18 2.26
C VAL A 99 -8.47 10.20 1.14
N SER A 100 -7.73 9.80 0.12
CA SER A 100 -7.28 10.70 -0.96
C SER A 100 -8.35 10.95 -2.03
N HIS A 101 -9.50 10.28 -1.97
CA HIS A 101 -10.58 10.41 -2.94
C HIS A 101 -11.57 11.51 -2.54
N THR A 102 -11.09 12.75 -2.45
CA THR A 102 -11.87 13.90 -1.94
C THR A 102 -13.22 14.08 -2.66
N ALA A 103 -13.24 14.00 -3.98
CA ALA A 103 -14.48 14.16 -4.74
C ALA A 103 -15.51 13.06 -4.41
N LEU A 104 -15.07 11.82 -4.33
CA LEU A 104 -15.94 10.71 -3.95
C LEU A 104 -16.45 10.85 -2.51
N SER A 105 -15.55 11.13 -1.57
CA SER A 105 -15.90 11.24 -0.14
C SER A 105 -16.88 12.37 0.12
N THR A 106 -16.71 13.53 -0.52
CA THR A 106 -17.60 14.68 -0.35
C THR A 106 -18.95 14.48 -1.04
N ALA A 107 -18.98 13.91 -2.25
CA ALA A 107 -20.23 13.58 -2.93
C ALA A 107 -21.01 12.52 -2.15
N TRP A 108 -20.35 11.44 -1.71
CA TRP A 108 -20.98 10.41 -0.89
C TRP A 108 -21.60 11.00 0.38
N SER A 109 -20.88 11.89 1.08
CA SER A 109 -21.36 12.50 2.31
C SER A 109 -22.58 13.41 2.12
N ASN A 110 -22.79 13.94 0.89
CA ASN A 110 -23.99 14.71 0.55
C ASN A 110 -25.19 13.82 0.20
N ASP A 111 -24.94 12.73 -0.52
CA ASP A 111 -26.00 12.01 -1.24
C ASP A 111 -26.36 10.67 -0.57
N ALA A 112 -25.50 10.17 0.36
CA ALA A 112 -25.63 8.88 1.00
C ALA A 112 -25.18 8.93 2.46
N PRO A 113 -25.37 7.86 3.28
CA PRO A 113 -24.91 7.84 4.67
C PRO A 113 -23.38 8.04 4.77
N PRO A 114 -22.91 9.14 5.40
CA PRO A 114 -21.47 9.48 5.46
C PRO A 114 -20.61 8.38 6.13
N GLU A 115 -21.21 7.63 7.06
CA GLU A 115 -20.55 6.53 7.79
C GLU A 115 -20.09 5.40 6.88
N LEU A 116 -20.67 5.29 5.70
CA LEU A 116 -20.36 4.23 4.73
C LEU A 116 -19.33 4.64 3.68
N CYS A 117 -18.79 5.85 3.74
CA CYS A 117 -17.89 6.37 2.70
C CYS A 117 -16.67 5.46 2.44
N TYR A 118 -16.05 4.93 3.48
CA TYR A 118 -14.94 3.98 3.30
C TYR A 118 -15.43 2.58 2.94
N ALA A 119 -16.57 2.15 3.48
CA ALA A 119 -17.16 0.86 3.15
C ALA A 119 -17.51 0.77 1.65
N GLU A 120 -18.06 1.84 1.07
CA GLU A 120 -18.32 1.94 -0.36
C GLU A 120 -17.06 1.79 -1.20
N GLN A 121 -15.99 2.46 -0.80
CA GLN A 121 -14.70 2.35 -1.50
C GLN A 121 -14.10 0.94 -1.38
N VAL A 122 -14.19 0.30 -0.20
CA VAL A 122 -13.78 -1.10 -0.03
C VAL A 122 -14.63 -2.03 -0.88
N TYR A 123 -15.95 -1.80 -0.95
CA TYR A 123 -16.84 -2.59 -1.81
C TYR A 123 -16.49 -2.45 -3.30
N GLY A 124 -16.16 -1.24 -3.73
CA GLY A 124 -15.80 -0.95 -5.12
C GLY A 124 -14.41 -1.47 -5.51
N TYR A 125 -13.39 -1.21 -4.69
CA TYR A 125 -11.98 -1.53 -4.99
C TYR A 125 -11.53 -2.89 -4.49
N GLY A 126 -12.13 -3.39 -3.41
CA GLY A 126 -11.70 -4.60 -2.73
C GLY A 126 -11.90 -5.86 -3.58
N ARG A 127 -10.96 -6.78 -3.47
CA ARG A 127 -11.01 -8.10 -4.11
C ARG A 127 -10.57 -9.16 -3.09
N PRO A 128 -10.99 -10.42 -3.25
CA PRO A 128 -10.47 -11.51 -2.42
C PRO A 128 -8.94 -11.55 -2.46
N GLY A 129 -8.31 -11.57 -1.29
CA GLY A 129 -6.86 -11.54 -1.14
C GLY A 129 -6.28 -10.16 -0.84
N ASP A 130 -7.06 -9.10 -0.92
CA ASP A 130 -6.67 -7.77 -0.47
C ASP A 130 -6.67 -7.68 1.06
N LEU A 131 -5.94 -6.71 1.60
CA LEU A 131 -5.89 -6.39 3.02
C LEU A 131 -6.39 -4.96 3.26
N PHE A 132 -7.35 -4.83 4.19
CA PHE A 132 -7.91 -3.56 4.65
C PHE A 132 -7.62 -3.39 6.15
#